data_b3d498b2e9231ec2dcc498a9b30796f7
#
_entry.id   b3d498b2e9231ec2dcc498a9b30796f7
#
_cell.length_a   1.000
_cell.length_b   1.000
_cell.length_c   1.000
_cell.angle_alpha   90.00
_cell.angle_beta   90.00
_cell.angle_gamma   90.00
#
_symmetry.space_group_name_H-M   'P 1'
#
loop_
_entity.id
_entity.type
_entity.pdbx_description
1 polymer ?
#
loop_
_entity_poly.entity_id
_entity_poly.type
_entity_poly.pdbx_seq_one_letter_code
_entity_poly.pdbx_strand_id
1 'polypeptide(L)'
;MNQLSLFIELTRLKKPIGYMLLFWPCAWGLSIGYDFSNNLDTYFFYLTLFFLGSVFMRSAGCIVNDILDKNFDNRVSRTKNRPIASGKISIQIGILYAAILCILAFLVLINFNYFTIILALGSMPLAFSYPLMKRYTY
;
A
#
# COMPACT_ATOMS: atom_id res chain seq x y z
N MET A 1 8.78 -16.60 16.39
CA MET A 1 8.51 -16.17 14.99
C MET A 1 9.59 -15.19 14.58
N ASN A 2 10.18 -15.36 13.40
CA ASN A 2 11.25 -14.47 12.94
C ASN A 2 10.66 -13.09 12.56
N GLN A 3 11.40 -11.98 12.77
CA GLN A 3 10.96 -10.62 12.46
C GLN A 3 10.49 -10.47 10.99
N LEU A 4 11.17 -11.16 10.07
CA LEU A 4 10.80 -11.19 8.67
C LEU A 4 9.41 -11.81 8.43
N SER A 5 9.07 -12.89 9.13
CA SER A 5 7.74 -13.52 9.00
C SER A 5 6.62 -12.64 9.53
N LEU A 6 6.88 -11.89 10.61
CA LEU A 6 5.96 -10.90 11.17
C LEU A 6 5.74 -9.73 10.22
N PHE A 7 6.81 -9.23 9.57
CA PHE A 7 6.71 -8.18 8.55
C PHE A 7 5.88 -8.64 7.34
N ILE A 8 6.13 -9.85 6.81
CA ILE A 8 5.38 -10.40 5.67
C ILE A 8 3.89 -10.59 6.01
N GLU A 9 3.58 -10.99 7.25
CA GLU A 9 2.20 -11.12 7.73
C GLU A 9 1.52 -9.75 7.85
N LEU A 10 2.20 -8.77 8.44
CA LEU A 10 1.71 -7.41 8.65
C LEU A 10 1.42 -6.70 7.32
N THR A 11 2.32 -6.80 6.35
CA THR A 11 2.19 -6.22 5.00
C THR A 11 1.24 -6.99 4.11
N ARG A 12 0.83 -8.19 4.51
CA ARG A 12 -0.03 -9.11 3.73
C ARG A 12 0.54 -9.46 2.35
N LEU A 13 1.87 -9.47 2.19
CA LEU A 13 2.54 -9.78 0.92
C LEU A 13 2.16 -11.16 0.35
N LYS A 14 1.85 -12.13 1.20
CA LYS A 14 1.35 -13.46 0.78
C LYS A 14 -0.04 -13.43 0.13
N LYS A 15 -0.75 -12.29 0.15
CA LYS A 15 -2.09 -12.14 -0.42
C LYS A 15 -2.05 -11.19 -1.63
N PRO A 16 -1.72 -11.70 -2.83
CA PRO A 16 -1.47 -10.87 -4.01
C PRO A 16 -2.66 -10.05 -4.47
N ILE A 17 -3.89 -10.51 -4.20
CA ILE A 17 -5.13 -9.84 -4.61
C ILE A 17 -5.11 -8.35 -4.19
N GLY A 18 -4.61 -8.03 -2.99
CA GLY A 18 -4.66 -6.67 -2.47
C GLY A 18 -3.84 -5.67 -3.29
N TYR A 19 -2.58 -5.96 -3.62
CA TYR A 19 -1.75 -5.05 -4.41
C TYR A 19 -2.04 -5.16 -5.92
N MET A 20 -2.55 -6.30 -6.39
CA MET A 20 -2.99 -6.45 -7.76
C MET A 20 -4.21 -5.59 -8.08
N LEU A 21 -5.15 -5.41 -7.13
CA LEU A 21 -6.28 -4.50 -7.30
C LEU A 21 -5.86 -3.03 -7.48
N LEU A 22 -4.71 -2.62 -6.91
CA LEU A 22 -4.14 -1.29 -7.14
C LEU A 22 -3.37 -1.25 -8.47
N PHE A 23 -2.66 -2.31 -8.81
CA PHE A 23 -1.82 -2.39 -9.99
C PHE A 23 -2.62 -2.38 -11.30
N TRP A 24 -3.68 -3.20 -11.42
CA TRP A 24 -4.39 -3.37 -12.68
C TRP A 24 -4.97 -2.08 -13.26
N PRO A 25 -5.65 -1.19 -12.50
CA PRO A 25 -6.11 0.09 -13.03
C PRO A 25 -4.97 0.96 -13.55
N CYS A 26 -3.81 0.96 -12.88
CA CYS A 26 -2.63 1.69 -13.33
C CYS A 26 -2.07 1.10 -14.63
N ALA A 27 -2.00 -0.24 -14.73
CA ALA A 27 -1.54 -0.93 -15.93
C ALA A 27 -2.46 -0.65 -17.12
N TRP A 28 -3.79 -0.65 -16.92
CA TRP A 28 -4.75 -0.29 -17.96
C TRP A 28 -4.61 1.18 -18.38
N GLY A 29 -4.51 2.09 -17.42
CA GLY A 29 -4.31 3.51 -17.72
C GLY A 29 -3.02 3.76 -18.50
N LEU A 30 -1.92 3.11 -18.12
CA LEU A 30 -0.67 3.14 -18.86
C LEU A 30 -0.85 2.61 -20.29
N SER A 31 -1.49 1.45 -20.47
CA SER A 31 -1.68 0.83 -21.79
C SER A 31 -2.54 1.66 -22.72
N ILE A 32 -3.53 2.40 -22.19
CA ILE A 32 -4.40 3.28 -22.98
C ILE A 32 -3.68 4.57 -23.35
N GLY A 33 -2.88 5.12 -22.44
CA GLY A 33 -2.20 6.42 -22.65
C GLY A 33 -0.82 6.32 -23.29
N TYR A 34 -0.25 5.12 -23.46
CA TYR A 34 1.10 4.95 -24.00
C TYR A 34 1.07 4.89 -25.52
N ASP A 35 1.91 5.70 -26.15
CA ASP A 35 2.14 5.61 -27.59
C ASP A 35 3.14 4.48 -27.89
N PHE A 36 2.65 3.37 -28.43
CA PHE A 36 3.44 2.18 -28.76
C PHE A 36 4.37 2.37 -29.97
N SER A 37 4.38 3.54 -30.62
CA SER A 37 5.45 3.92 -31.57
C SER A 37 6.77 4.22 -30.83
N ASN A 38 6.70 4.52 -29.54
CA ASN A 38 7.84 4.71 -28.66
C ASN A 38 8.47 3.38 -28.23
N ASN A 39 9.60 3.47 -27.51
CA ASN A 39 10.36 2.31 -27.07
C ASN A 39 9.58 1.49 -26.04
N LEU A 40 9.39 0.19 -26.30
CA LEU A 40 8.74 -0.75 -25.40
C LEU A 40 9.44 -0.88 -24.02
N ASP A 41 10.76 -0.66 -23.96
CA ASP A 41 11.48 -0.70 -22.69
C ASP A 41 10.96 0.37 -21.72
N THR A 42 10.60 1.55 -22.23
CA THR A 42 10.00 2.61 -21.43
C THR A 42 8.61 2.20 -20.89
N TYR A 43 7.81 1.52 -21.70
CA TYR A 43 6.53 0.97 -21.25
C TYR A 43 6.70 -0.02 -20.09
N PHE A 44 7.60 -0.99 -20.24
CA PHE A 44 7.86 -1.97 -19.18
C PHE A 44 8.51 -1.36 -17.93
N PHE A 45 9.31 -0.32 -18.10
CA PHE A 45 9.85 0.45 -16.98
C PHE A 45 8.73 1.07 -16.15
N TYR A 46 7.79 1.81 -16.76
CA TYR A 46 6.65 2.40 -16.04
C TYR A 46 5.72 1.34 -15.45
N LEU A 47 5.50 0.24 -16.17
CA LEU A 47 4.70 -0.90 -15.66
C LEU A 47 5.31 -1.47 -14.38
N THR A 48 6.63 -1.61 -14.34
CA THR A 48 7.37 -2.08 -13.15
C THR A 48 7.26 -1.07 -12.00
N LEU A 49 7.37 0.23 -12.27
CA LEU A 49 7.20 1.27 -11.26
C LEU A 49 5.79 1.25 -10.66
N PHE A 50 4.75 1.10 -11.48
CA PHE A 50 3.37 0.96 -10.99
C PHE A 50 3.18 -0.28 -10.13
N PHE A 51 3.79 -1.40 -10.52
CA PHE A 51 3.75 -2.62 -9.72
C PHE A 51 4.41 -2.43 -8.35
N LEU A 52 5.62 -1.90 -8.30
CA LEU A 52 6.35 -1.63 -7.04
C LEU A 52 5.58 -0.64 -6.16
N GLY A 53 5.10 0.46 -6.75
CA GLY A 53 4.28 1.45 -6.04
C GLY A 53 3.02 0.83 -5.44
N SER A 54 2.33 -0.03 -6.18
CA SER A 54 1.14 -0.75 -5.70
C SER A 54 1.46 -1.67 -4.52
N VAL A 55 2.58 -2.40 -4.57
CA VAL A 55 3.02 -3.27 -3.47
C VAL A 55 3.33 -2.45 -2.22
N PHE A 56 4.11 -1.37 -2.35
CA PHE A 56 4.51 -0.53 -1.21
C PHE A 56 3.31 0.18 -0.58
N MET A 57 2.48 0.84 -1.39
CA MET A 57 1.31 1.57 -0.90
C MET A 57 0.26 0.66 -0.28
N ARG A 58 0.01 -0.50 -0.90
CA ARG A 58 -0.91 -1.49 -0.30
C ARG A 58 -0.40 -1.99 1.04
N SER A 59 0.90 -2.29 1.13
CA SER A 59 1.53 -2.75 2.36
C SER A 59 1.45 -1.70 3.47
N ALA A 60 1.80 -0.45 3.17
CA ALA A 60 1.68 0.68 4.10
C ALA A 60 0.22 0.87 4.57
N GLY A 61 -0.74 0.85 3.65
CA GLY A 61 -2.16 0.96 3.96
C GLY A 61 -2.67 -0.17 4.87
N CYS A 62 -2.19 -1.40 4.70
CA CYS A 62 -2.51 -2.51 5.59
C CYS A 62 -2.02 -2.27 7.01
N ILE A 63 -0.77 -1.77 7.16
CA ILE A 63 -0.19 -1.47 8.47
C ILE A 63 -0.96 -0.35 9.17
N VAL A 64 -1.24 0.75 8.46
CA VAL A 64 -2.01 1.89 9.01
C VAL A 64 -3.39 1.43 9.46
N ASN A 65 -4.09 0.64 8.64
CA ASN A 65 -5.39 0.08 9.01
C ASN A 65 -5.31 -0.82 10.25
N ASP A 66 -4.31 -1.70 10.37
CA ASP A 66 -4.14 -2.58 11.53
C ASP A 66 -3.78 -1.79 12.80
N ILE A 67 -3.08 -0.65 12.69
CA ILE A 67 -2.83 0.28 13.82
C ILE A 67 -4.14 0.92 14.28
N LEU A 68 -4.92 1.47 13.35
CA LEU A 68 -6.18 2.16 13.67
C LEU A 68 -7.22 1.20 14.23
N ASP A 69 -7.30 -0.02 13.70
CA ASP A 69 -8.29 -1.03 14.10
C ASP A 69 -7.84 -1.91 15.28
N LYS A 70 -6.67 -1.67 15.90
CA LYS A 70 -6.09 -2.51 16.95
C LYS A 70 -7.10 -2.93 18.03
N ASN A 71 -7.86 -1.98 18.57
CA ASN A 71 -8.80 -2.24 19.67
C ASN A 71 -10.02 -3.06 19.21
N PHE A 72 -10.44 -2.92 17.96
CA PHE A 72 -11.52 -3.73 17.36
C PHE A 72 -11.02 -5.12 17.01
N ASP A 73 -9.85 -5.21 16.40
CA ASP A 73 -9.24 -6.48 15.98
C ASP A 73 -9.03 -7.43 17.18
N ASN A 74 -8.70 -6.91 18.34
CA ASN A 74 -8.56 -7.70 19.56
C ASN A 74 -9.87 -8.37 20.02
N ARG A 75 -11.02 -7.80 19.67
CA ARG A 75 -12.35 -8.30 20.08
C ARG A 75 -12.93 -9.32 19.11
N VAL A 76 -12.38 -9.44 17.92
CA VAL A 76 -12.89 -10.29 16.85
C VAL A 76 -12.01 -11.53 16.70
N SER A 77 -12.59 -12.73 16.83
CA SER A 77 -11.88 -14.01 16.78
C SER A 77 -11.00 -14.20 15.55
N ARG A 78 -11.45 -13.69 14.39
CA ARG A 78 -10.72 -13.78 13.10
C ARG A 78 -9.48 -12.87 13.03
N THR A 79 -9.47 -11.76 13.75
CA THR A 79 -8.44 -10.70 13.61
C THR A 79 -7.57 -10.52 14.84
N LYS A 80 -7.93 -11.07 15.99
CA LYS A 80 -7.18 -10.98 17.25
C LYS A 80 -5.72 -11.46 17.16
N ASN A 81 -5.41 -12.34 16.20
CA ASN A 81 -4.07 -12.89 16.00
C ASN A 81 -3.17 -12.03 15.11
N ARG A 82 -3.70 -10.91 14.54
CA ARG A 82 -2.88 -9.98 13.73
C ARG A 82 -1.70 -9.46 14.55
N PRO A 83 -0.52 -9.23 13.93
CA PRO A 83 0.71 -8.88 14.65
C PRO A 83 0.59 -7.67 15.58
N ILE A 84 -0.13 -6.62 15.18
CA ILE A 84 -0.33 -5.41 16.02
C ILE A 84 -1.44 -5.65 17.06
N ALA A 85 -2.54 -6.29 16.70
CA ALA A 85 -3.63 -6.59 17.62
C ALA A 85 -3.17 -7.51 18.75
N SER A 86 -2.42 -8.56 18.42
CA SER A 86 -1.87 -9.52 19.40
C SER A 86 -0.67 -9.01 20.23
N GLY A 87 -0.17 -7.80 19.94
CA GLY A 87 0.99 -7.22 20.62
C GLY A 87 2.36 -7.80 20.19
N LYS A 88 2.41 -8.67 19.16
CA LYS A 88 3.67 -9.22 18.63
C LYS A 88 4.55 -8.14 17.99
N ILE A 89 3.93 -7.08 17.46
CA ILE A 89 4.59 -5.88 16.94
C ILE A 89 4.01 -4.67 17.66
N SER A 90 4.88 -3.79 18.18
CA SER A 90 4.44 -2.54 18.80
C SER A 90 3.92 -1.56 17.72
N ILE A 91 3.03 -0.65 18.14
CA ILE A 91 2.52 0.41 17.24
C ILE A 91 3.68 1.24 16.67
N GLN A 92 4.70 1.55 17.47
CA GLN A 92 5.87 2.33 17.05
C GLN A 92 6.64 1.65 15.91
N ILE A 93 6.87 0.34 16.02
CA ILE A 93 7.50 -0.45 14.93
C ILE A 93 6.60 -0.49 13.70
N GLY A 94 5.28 -0.61 13.89
CA GLY A 94 4.30 -0.55 12.81
C GLY A 94 4.37 0.79 12.06
N ILE A 95 4.40 1.91 12.78
CA ILE A 95 4.54 3.25 12.18
C ILE A 95 5.86 3.37 11.41
N LEU A 96 6.97 2.88 11.98
CA LEU A 96 8.26 2.89 11.30
C LEU A 96 8.23 2.11 9.98
N TYR A 97 7.66 0.91 9.98
CA TYR A 97 7.52 0.12 8.74
C TYR A 97 6.63 0.81 7.70
N ALA A 98 5.50 1.40 8.13
CA ALA A 98 4.63 2.15 7.23
C ALA A 98 5.37 3.37 6.64
N ALA A 99 6.12 4.11 7.45
CA ALA A 99 6.91 5.26 6.99
C ALA A 99 7.97 4.84 5.95
N ILE A 100 8.72 3.77 6.21
CA ILE A 100 9.71 3.23 5.25
C ILE A 100 9.03 2.87 3.92
N LEU A 101 7.89 2.18 3.96
CA LEU A 101 7.16 1.80 2.75
C LEU A 101 6.62 3.01 1.99
N CYS A 102 6.16 4.06 2.70
CA CYS A 102 5.75 5.32 2.07
C CYS A 102 6.93 6.04 1.42
N ILE A 103 8.11 6.05 2.06
CA ILE A 103 9.33 6.62 1.47
C ILE A 103 9.71 5.86 0.20
N LEU A 104 9.71 4.52 0.21
CA LEU A 104 9.99 3.71 -0.96
C LEU A 104 8.97 3.96 -2.09
N ALA A 105 7.69 4.08 -1.76
CA ALA A 105 6.65 4.45 -2.72
C ALA A 105 6.86 5.85 -3.30
N PHE A 106 7.31 6.81 -2.48
CA PHE A 106 7.64 8.16 -2.94
C PHE A 106 8.85 8.17 -3.89
N LEU A 107 9.90 7.38 -3.60
CA LEU A 107 11.05 7.21 -4.49
C LEU A 107 10.64 6.62 -5.86
N VAL A 108 9.66 5.73 -5.88
CA VAL A 108 9.05 5.26 -7.13
C VAL A 108 8.30 6.38 -7.83
N LEU A 109 7.50 7.15 -7.09
CA LEU A 109 6.64 8.20 -7.63
C LEU A 109 7.41 9.34 -8.32
N ILE A 110 8.57 9.73 -7.81
CA ILE A 110 9.37 10.82 -8.40
C ILE A 110 9.94 10.51 -9.81
N ASN A 111 9.83 9.26 -10.27
CA ASN A 111 10.20 8.87 -11.64
C ASN A 111 9.08 9.15 -12.67
N PHE A 112 7.91 9.58 -12.22
CA PHE A 112 6.79 9.94 -13.09
C PHE A 112 6.80 11.44 -13.40
N ASN A 113 5.93 11.85 -14.35
CA ASN A 113 5.76 13.25 -14.68
C ASN A 113 5.10 14.04 -13.53
N TYR A 114 5.27 15.37 -13.57
CA TYR A 114 4.80 16.28 -12.53
C TYR A 114 3.28 16.18 -12.28
N PHE A 115 2.49 15.99 -13.33
CA PHE A 115 1.04 15.84 -13.21
C PHE A 115 0.64 14.57 -12.44
N THR A 116 1.30 13.45 -12.74
CA THR A 116 1.10 12.18 -12.00
C THR A 116 1.48 12.33 -10.52
N ILE A 117 2.58 13.04 -10.23
CA ILE A 117 3.01 13.29 -8.84
C ILE A 117 1.94 14.08 -8.08
N ILE A 118 1.41 15.16 -8.66
CA ILE A 118 0.36 15.95 -8.02
C ILE A 118 -0.91 15.12 -7.78
N LEU A 119 -1.37 14.35 -8.77
CA LEU A 119 -2.53 13.50 -8.62
C LEU A 119 -2.34 12.44 -7.53
N ALA A 120 -1.18 11.80 -7.51
CA ALA A 120 -0.85 10.79 -6.50
C ALA A 120 -0.82 11.39 -5.10
N LEU A 121 -0.15 12.52 -4.90
CA LEU A 121 -0.10 13.21 -3.61
C LEU A 121 -1.49 13.73 -3.19
N GLY A 122 -2.28 14.25 -4.13
CA GLY A 122 -3.65 14.69 -3.88
C GLY A 122 -4.62 13.56 -3.49
N SER A 123 -4.36 12.33 -3.93
CA SER A 123 -5.16 11.16 -3.54
C SER A 123 -4.82 10.60 -2.15
N MET A 124 -3.64 10.90 -1.61
CA MET A 124 -3.17 10.39 -0.31
C MET A 124 -4.11 10.73 0.86
N PRO A 125 -4.58 11.99 1.04
CA PRO A 125 -5.51 12.31 2.13
C PRO A 125 -6.78 11.45 2.08
N LEU A 126 -7.31 11.18 0.89
CA LEU A 126 -8.50 10.33 0.71
C LEU A 126 -8.20 8.87 1.10
N ALA A 127 -7.05 8.34 0.67
CA ALA A 127 -6.64 6.98 0.98
C ALA A 127 -6.45 6.75 2.48
N PHE A 128 -5.85 7.71 3.19
CA PHE A 128 -5.61 7.62 4.64
C PHE A 128 -6.83 7.98 5.49
N SER A 129 -7.77 8.79 4.98
CA SER A 129 -9.02 9.08 5.69
C SER A 129 -10.04 7.94 5.63
N TYR A 130 -9.97 7.09 4.62
CA TYR A 130 -10.92 5.99 4.42
C TYR A 130 -11.11 5.08 5.66
N PRO A 131 -10.07 4.60 6.36
CA PRO A 131 -10.24 3.78 7.56
C PRO A 131 -10.97 4.51 8.70
N LEU A 132 -10.85 5.84 8.78
CA LEU A 132 -11.54 6.66 9.78
C LEU A 132 -13.00 6.85 9.40
N MET A 133 -13.29 7.16 8.14
CA MET A 133 -14.65 7.37 7.63
C MET A 133 -15.51 6.11 7.71
N LYS A 134 -14.93 4.94 7.55
CA LYS A 134 -15.60 3.65 7.71
C LYS A 134 -16.34 3.51 9.04
N ARG A 135 -15.95 4.26 10.08
CA ARG A 135 -16.58 4.23 11.41
C ARG A 135 -17.84 5.09 11.52
N TYR A 136 -18.05 6.02 10.58
CA TYR A 136 -19.17 6.95 10.60
C TYR A 136 -20.30 6.59 9.62
N THR A 137 -20.04 5.64 8.74
CA THR A 137 -20.97 5.25 7.65
C THR A 137 -21.71 3.94 7.90
N TYR A 138 -21.56 3.33 9.09
CA TYR A 138 -22.28 2.12 9.49
C TYR A 138 -22.99 2.34 10.82
#